data_813f0e0b8b5c3f590e8162cad70f37eb
#
_entry.id   813f0e0b8b5c3f590e8162cad70f37eb
#
_cell.length_a   1.000
_cell.length_b   1.000
_cell.length_c   1.000
_cell.angle_alpha   90.00
_cell.angle_beta   90.00
_cell.angle_gamma   90.00
#
_symmetry.space_group_name_H-M   'P 1'
#
loop_
_entity.id
_entity.type
_entity.pdbx_description
1 polymer ?
#
loop_
_entity_poly.entity_id
_entity_poly.type
_entity_poly.pdbx_seq_one_letter_code
_entity_poly.pdbx_strand_id
1 'polypeptide(L)'
;MLSARPRLDPIVVTTPPLPRAFVLGNFVQACCWHVARLPQAGETLEAHHLQIEPGGKGLNVAVCLQRLGVAVDTLIGCGDDAAGDALLALLAREGLATTHVHRLTGPSGWGAGLIGADGSNCIAVHPGANRLLTAAHAEAARGAIEAARLVYGQFETALVAVEAAFAIAQARGVPTLLNPSPWQAPPEALRAATHTVIVNEVEAVDLLALPQPLDGTPQGAARAVAAALAGFHAHWPAARRLVVTLGEHGALGAEFDDERWSMWHAPARAINAVDTLGAGDGFSSGYALAVLQGDALPMALAWGNLCGAHVAARTGVIDALPDAQGLAAMIEQAPPAAARQLTFE
;
A
#
# COMPACT_ATOMS: atom_id res chain seq x y z
N MET A 1 36.65 41.63 -41.57
CA MET A 1 36.70 40.52 -40.61
C MET A 1 35.39 40.43 -39.85
N LEU A 2 34.52 39.52 -40.28
CA LEU A 2 33.21 39.30 -39.64
C LEU A 2 33.42 38.26 -38.52
N SER A 3 33.22 38.66 -37.27
CA SER A 3 33.29 37.82 -36.08
C SER A 3 32.16 36.78 -36.14
N ALA A 4 32.51 35.49 -36.16
CA ALA A 4 31.57 34.39 -36.01
C ALA A 4 30.96 34.39 -34.61
N ARG A 5 29.64 34.50 -34.51
CA ARG A 5 28.90 34.29 -33.26
C ARG A 5 28.99 32.85 -32.83
N PRO A 6 29.25 32.53 -31.57
CA PRO A 6 29.23 31.15 -31.08
C PRO A 6 27.81 30.59 -31.20
N ARG A 7 27.67 29.41 -31.80
CA ARG A 7 26.45 28.63 -31.76
C ARG A 7 26.26 28.12 -30.32
N LEU A 8 25.20 28.54 -29.69
CA LEU A 8 24.72 27.91 -28.43
C LEU A 8 24.16 26.53 -28.81
N ASP A 9 24.76 25.47 -28.30
CA ASP A 9 24.20 24.12 -28.40
C ASP A 9 22.83 24.13 -27.70
N PRO A 10 21.84 23.39 -28.23
CA PRO A 10 20.53 23.31 -27.60
C PRO A 10 20.69 22.66 -26.21
N ILE A 11 20.21 23.35 -25.17
CA ILE A 11 20.09 22.77 -23.82
C ILE A 11 19.13 21.61 -23.92
N VAL A 12 19.64 20.39 -23.89
CA VAL A 12 18.84 19.18 -23.75
C VAL A 12 18.29 19.18 -22.32
N VAL A 13 17.06 19.64 -22.17
CA VAL A 13 16.33 19.49 -20.91
C VAL A 13 16.01 18.00 -20.75
N THR A 14 16.88 17.26 -20.13
CA THR A 14 16.59 15.88 -19.73
C THR A 14 15.64 15.95 -18.55
N THR A 15 14.36 15.69 -18.79
CA THR A 15 13.42 15.40 -17.69
C THR A 15 14.00 14.23 -16.90
N PRO A 16 14.17 14.33 -15.58
CA PRO A 16 14.66 13.20 -14.80
C PRO A 16 13.75 11.99 -15.04
N PRO A 17 14.28 10.76 -15.14
CA PRO A 17 13.47 9.58 -15.33
C PRO A 17 12.46 9.49 -14.18
N LEU A 18 11.22 9.09 -14.48
CA LEU A 18 10.18 8.86 -13.48
C LEU A 18 10.71 7.91 -12.39
N PRO A 19 10.41 8.18 -11.12
CA PRO A 19 10.76 7.24 -10.06
C PRO A 19 10.11 5.88 -10.35
N ARG A 20 10.84 4.80 -10.13
CA ARG A 20 10.39 3.45 -10.42
C ARG A 20 10.13 2.67 -9.14
N ALA A 21 8.98 2.00 -9.08
CA ALA A 21 8.62 1.08 -8.00
C ALA A 21 8.39 -0.34 -8.56
N PHE A 22 8.68 -1.35 -7.73
CA PHE A 22 8.26 -2.72 -7.97
C PHE A 22 7.24 -3.12 -6.92
N VAL A 23 6.07 -3.60 -7.34
CA VAL A 23 4.96 -3.94 -6.46
C VAL A 23 4.65 -5.43 -6.55
N LEU A 24 4.78 -6.16 -5.43
CA LEU A 24 4.19 -7.50 -5.33
C LEU A 24 2.70 -7.33 -5.11
N GLY A 25 1.98 -7.48 -6.22
CA GLY A 25 0.54 -7.31 -6.24
C GLY A 25 -0.20 -8.57 -5.87
N ASN A 26 -1.47 -8.40 -5.67
CA ASN A 26 -2.47 -9.46 -5.68
C ASN A 26 -3.69 -8.93 -6.43
N PHE A 27 -4.49 -9.84 -6.92
CA PHE A 27 -5.73 -9.52 -7.61
C PHE A 27 -6.88 -10.35 -7.04
N VAL A 28 -7.98 -9.69 -6.74
CA VAL A 28 -9.25 -10.32 -6.42
C VAL A 28 -10.36 -9.65 -7.22
N GLN A 29 -11.26 -10.44 -7.79
CA GLN A 29 -12.53 -9.94 -8.31
C GLN A 29 -13.48 -9.81 -7.11
N ALA A 30 -13.71 -8.59 -6.65
CA ALA A 30 -14.63 -8.32 -5.56
C ALA A 30 -16.07 -8.35 -6.09
N CYS A 31 -16.94 -9.02 -5.35
CA CYS A 31 -18.35 -9.15 -5.63
C CYS A 31 -19.12 -8.79 -4.35
N CYS A 32 -19.69 -7.60 -4.30
CA CYS A 32 -20.36 -7.06 -3.14
C CYS A 32 -21.87 -6.96 -3.37
N TRP A 33 -22.65 -7.63 -2.51
CA TRP A 33 -24.11 -7.56 -2.48
C TRP A 33 -24.56 -6.61 -1.39
N HIS A 34 -25.28 -5.57 -1.75
CA HIS A 34 -25.87 -4.64 -0.82
C HIS A 34 -27.27 -5.14 -0.42
N VAL A 35 -27.45 -5.36 0.86
CA VAL A 35 -28.66 -5.94 1.45
C VAL A 35 -29.24 -4.99 2.52
N ALA A 36 -30.52 -5.13 2.85
CA ALA A 36 -31.13 -4.31 3.91
C ALA A 36 -30.47 -4.54 5.28
N ARG A 37 -30.00 -5.75 5.55
CA ARG A 37 -29.24 -6.17 6.73
C ARG A 37 -28.47 -7.45 6.40
N LEU A 38 -27.52 -7.83 7.22
CA LEU A 38 -26.87 -9.13 7.06
C LEU A 38 -27.87 -10.28 7.30
N PRO A 39 -27.84 -11.35 6.47
CA PRO A 39 -28.68 -12.53 6.67
C PRO A 39 -28.25 -13.31 7.91
N GLN A 40 -29.22 -13.95 8.57
CA GLN A 40 -28.95 -14.93 9.60
C GLN A 40 -28.65 -16.30 8.99
N ALA A 41 -28.05 -17.20 9.78
CA ALA A 41 -27.79 -18.56 9.32
C ALA A 41 -29.09 -19.26 8.86
N GLY A 42 -29.09 -19.77 7.62
CA GLY A 42 -30.24 -20.40 6.99
C GLY A 42 -31.24 -19.44 6.32
N GLU A 43 -30.97 -18.14 6.34
CA GLU A 43 -31.83 -17.13 5.72
C GLU A 43 -31.39 -16.81 4.28
N THR A 44 -32.36 -16.51 3.41
CA THR A 44 -32.11 -15.94 2.08
C THR A 44 -32.67 -14.50 2.05
N LEU A 45 -31.83 -13.56 1.67
CA LEU A 45 -32.22 -12.16 1.45
C LEU A 45 -32.01 -11.76 -0.01
N GLU A 46 -32.89 -10.92 -0.52
CA GLU A 46 -32.69 -10.26 -1.82
C GLU A 46 -31.75 -9.08 -1.66
N ALA A 47 -30.71 -9.01 -2.51
CA ALA A 47 -29.82 -7.87 -2.60
C ALA A 47 -30.43 -6.81 -3.54
N HIS A 48 -30.41 -5.56 -3.13
CA HIS A 48 -30.95 -4.46 -3.92
C HIS A 48 -29.91 -3.84 -4.88
N HIS A 49 -28.60 -4.14 -4.67
CA HIS A 49 -27.52 -3.73 -5.55
C HIS A 49 -26.40 -4.77 -5.56
N LEU A 50 -25.80 -4.96 -6.72
CA LEU A 50 -24.61 -5.80 -6.92
C LEU A 50 -23.51 -4.97 -7.53
N GLN A 51 -22.36 -4.94 -6.87
CA GLN A 51 -21.14 -4.32 -7.36
C GLN A 51 -20.09 -5.39 -7.62
N ILE A 52 -19.51 -5.38 -8.81
CA ILE A 52 -18.40 -6.26 -9.20
C ILE A 52 -17.27 -5.39 -9.67
N GLU A 53 -16.14 -5.44 -8.97
CA GLU A 53 -14.98 -4.61 -9.30
C GLU A 53 -13.66 -5.36 -9.06
N PRO A 54 -12.60 -5.03 -9.81
CA PRO A 54 -11.27 -5.51 -9.52
C PRO A 54 -10.76 -4.85 -8.23
N GLY A 55 -10.00 -5.59 -7.45
CA GLY A 55 -9.38 -5.11 -6.23
C GLY A 55 -8.16 -5.94 -5.86
N GLY A 56 -7.65 -5.70 -4.68
CA GLY A 56 -6.45 -6.33 -4.13
C GLY A 56 -5.45 -5.29 -3.66
N LYS A 57 -4.94 -5.40 -2.43
CA LYS A 57 -4.07 -4.40 -1.79
C LYS A 57 -2.90 -3.99 -2.70
N GLY A 58 -2.18 -4.98 -3.23
CA GLY A 58 -1.04 -4.69 -4.09
C GLY A 58 -1.44 -4.12 -5.46
N LEU A 59 -2.56 -4.58 -6.05
CA LEU A 59 -3.09 -3.98 -7.27
C LEU A 59 -3.49 -2.52 -7.05
N ASN A 60 -4.16 -2.22 -5.93
CA ASN A 60 -4.57 -0.87 -5.57
C ASN A 60 -3.35 0.06 -5.46
N VAL A 61 -2.28 -0.40 -4.78
CA VAL A 61 -1.03 0.36 -4.66
C VAL A 61 -0.35 0.56 -6.02
N ALA A 62 -0.32 -0.47 -6.88
CA ALA A 62 0.28 -0.36 -8.21
C ALA A 62 -0.47 0.65 -9.09
N VAL A 63 -1.81 0.58 -9.14
CA VAL A 63 -2.65 1.54 -9.89
C VAL A 63 -2.50 2.95 -9.35
N CYS A 64 -2.55 3.13 -8.03
CA CYS A 64 -2.42 4.45 -7.41
C CYS A 64 -1.06 5.08 -7.72
N LEU A 65 0.04 4.37 -7.53
CA LEU A 65 1.38 4.87 -7.85
C LEU A 65 1.53 5.24 -9.32
N GLN A 66 1.00 4.41 -10.23
CA GLN A 66 1.01 4.69 -11.67
C GLN A 66 0.25 6.00 -11.98
N ARG A 67 -0.94 6.19 -11.42
CA ARG A 67 -1.74 7.43 -11.57
C ARG A 67 -1.04 8.66 -10.99
N LEU A 68 -0.18 8.45 -9.98
CA LEU A 68 0.63 9.50 -9.36
C LEU A 68 1.96 9.76 -10.09
N GLY A 69 2.18 9.16 -11.26
CA GLY A 69 3.34 9.42 -12.10
C GLY A 69 4.59 8.62 -11.71
N VAL A 70 4.45 7.52 -11.00
CA VAL A 70 5.53 6.56 -10.74
C VAL A 70 5.50 5.47 -11.82
N ALA A 71 6.64 5.12 -12.40
CA ALA A 71 6.74 3.96 -13.28
C ALA A 71 6.68 2.68 -12.43
N VAL A 72 5.66 1.83 -12.65
CA VAL A 72 5.42 0.66 -11.83
C VAL A 72 5.58 -0.62 -12.62
N ASP A 73 6.44 -1.52 -12.14
CA ASP A 73 6.44 -2.93 -12.51
C ASP A 73 5.73 -3.73 -11.42
N THR A 74 4.88 -4.71 -11.78
CA THR A 74 4.11 -5.45 -10.79
C THR A 74 4.14 -6.96 -11.04
N LEU A 75 4.39 -7.75 -9.98
CA LEU A 75 4.29 -9.21 -9.98
C LEU A 75 2.91 -9.61 -9.45
N ILE A 76 2.05 -10.13 -10.32
CA ILE A 76 0.69 -10.55 -9.98
C ILE A 76 0.42 -11.94 -10.57
N GLY A 77 -0.25 -12.81 -9.78
CA GLY A 77 -0.82 -14.07 -10.25
C GLY A 77 -2.33 -13.93 -10.50
N CYS A 78 -2.81 -14.39 -11.65
CA CYS A 78 -4.23 -14.53 -11.94
C CYS A 78 -4.53 -15.90 -12.54
N GLY A 79 -5.80 -16.30 -12.55
CA GLY A 79 -6.26 -17.50 -13.21
C GLY A 79 -6.36 -17.33 -14.72
N ASP A 80 -6.52 -18.47 -15.42
CA ASP A 80 -6.88 -18.47 -16.84
C ASP A 80 -8.42 -18.47 -16.97
N ASP A 81 -9.03 -17.37 -16.53
CA ASP A 81 -10.46 -17.16 -16.42
C ASP A 81 -10.87 -15.73 -16.78
N ALA A 82 -12.17 -15.48 -16.84
CA ALA A 82 -12.72 -14.17 -17.18
C ALA A 82 -12.28 -13.05 -16.21
N ALA A 83 -12.02 -13.38 -14.93
CA ALA A 83 -11.51 -12.41 -13.97
C ALA A 83 -10.05 -12.05 -14.28
N GLY A 84 -9.23 -13.03 -14.71
CA GLY A 84 -7.87 -12.78 -15.19
C GLY A 84 -7.86 -11.91 -16.45
N ASP A 85 -8.82 -12.10 -17.38
CA ASP A 85 -8.98 -11.23 -18.55
C ASP A 85 -9.35 -9.79 -18.14
N ALA A 86 -10.24 -9.63 -17.15
CA ALA A 86 -10.61 -8.33 -16.62
C ALA A 86 -9.43 -7.61 -15.96
N LEU A 87 -8.56 -8.35 -15.24
CA LEU A 87 -7.31 -7.79 -14.71
C LEU A 87 -6.42 -7.25 -15.82
N LEU A 88 -6.16 -8.03 -16.88
CA LEU A 88 -5.30 -7.59 -17.98
C LEU A 88 -5.87 -6.36 -18.70
N ALA A 89 -7.20 -6.31 -18.89
CA ALA A 89 -7.87 -5.13 -19.45
C ALA A 89 -7.73 -3.90 -18.55
N LEU A 90 -7.84 -4.07 -17.22
CA LEU A 90 -7.59 -3.00 -16.24
C LEU A 90 -6.16 -2.49 -16.33
N LEU A 91 -5.16 -3.38 -16.28
CA LEU A 91 -3.75 -2.99 -16.33
C LEU A 91 -3.42 -2.23 -17.61
N ALA A 92 -3.96 -2.66 -18.77
CA ALA A 92 -3.80 -1.96 -20.04
C ALA A 92 -4.43 -0.56 -19.99
N ARG A 93 -5.63 -0.41 -19.42
CA ARG A 93 -6.33 0.88 -19.27
C ARG A 93 -5.54 1.84 -18.37
N GLU A 94 -4.94 1.33 -17.30
CA GLU A 94 -4.14 2.12 -16.36
C GLU A 94 -2.68 2.34 -16.83
N GLY A 95 -2.29 1.80 -17.98
CA GLY A 95 -0.92 1.93 -18.50
C GLY A 95 0.13 1.14 -17.74
N LEU A 96 -0.29 0.12 -16.97
CA LEU A 96 0.61 -0.77 -16.23
C LEU A 96 1.13 -1.90 -17.13
N ALA A 97 2.43 -2.19 -17.02
CA ALA A 97 3.05 -3.28 -17.76
C ALA A 97 2.57 -4.65 -17.23
N THR A 98 2.36 -5.59 -18.15
CA THR A 98 1.94 -6.96 -17.84
C THR A 98 3.08 -7.98 -17.89
N THR A 99 4.34 -7.52 -17.99
CA THR A 99 5.53 -8.37 -18.16
C THR A 99 5.69 -9.43 -17.06
N HIS A 100 5.30 -9.11 -15.83
CA HIS A 100 5.38 -10.01 -14.67
C HIS A 100 3.99 -10.38 -14.14
N VAL A 101 2.96 -10.34 -14.99
CA VAL A 101 1.65 -10.89 -14.68
C VAL A 101 1.59 -12.33 -15.16
N HIS A 102 1.32 -13.26 -14.27
CA HIS A 102 1.34 -14.69 -14.55
C HIS A 102 -0.06 -15.28 -14.51
N ARG A 103 -0.50 -15.87 -15.63
CA ARG A 103 -1.67 -16.76 -15.63
C ARG A 103 -1.24 -18.11 -15.08
N LEU A 104 -1.88 -18.53 -14.00
CA LEU A 104 -1.55 -19.75 -13.26
C LEU A 104 -2.74 -20.71 -13.26
N THR A 105 -2.47 -21.99 -13.06
CA THR A 105 -3.51 -23.02 -13.03
C THR A 105 -4.41 -22.83 -11.80
N GLY A 106 -5.71 -22.67 -12.02
CA GLY A 106 -6.71 -22.43 -10.99
C GLY A 106 -7.45 -21.11 -11.18
N PRO A 107 -8.43 -20.81 -10.34
CA PRO A 107 -9.20 -19.56 -10.45
C PRO A 107 -8.38 -18.35 -10.01
N SER A 108 -8.72 -17.20 -10.55
CA SER A 108 -8.31 -15.90 -10.00
C SER A 108 -8.75 -15.76 -8.55
N GLY A 109 -8.21 -14.77 -7.82
CA GLY A 109 -8.73 -14.40 -6.51
C GLY A 109 -10.16 -13.85 -6.59
N TRP A 110 -10.99 -14.20 -5.61
CA TRP A 110 -12.37 -13.71 -5.48
C TRP A 110 -12.64 -13.23 -4.06
N GLY A 111 -13.33 -12.11 -3.96
CA GLY A 111 -13.90 -11.59 -2.71
C GLY A 111 -15.42 -11.60 -2.79
N ALA A 112 -16.08 -12.11 -1.76
CA ALA A 112 -17.53 -12.08 -1.62
C ALA A 112 -17.87 -11.22 -0.41
N GLY A 113 -18.61 -10.12 -0.59
CA GLY A 113 -19.04 -9.21 0.45
C GLY A 113 -20.55 -9.10 0.53
N LEU A 114 -21.08 -9.13 1.75
CA LEU A 114 -22.45 -8.70 2.07
C LEU A 114 -22.35 -7.40 2.85
N ILE A 115 -23.05 -6.36 2.41
CA ILE A 115 -22.99 -5.02 3.00
C ILE A 115 -24.41 -4.63 3.42
N GLY A 116 -24.62 -4.50 4.71
CA GLY A 116 -25.89 -4.06 5.30
C GLY A 116 -26.08 -2.54 5.17
N ALA A 117 -27.32 -2.09 5.14
CA ALA A 117 -27.68 -0.67 5.09
C ALA A 117 -27.21 0.12 6.34
N ASP A 118 -26.92 -0.56 7.42
CA ASP A 118 -26.37 -0.01 8.67
C ASP A 118 -24.83 0.10 8.66
N GLY A 119 -24.16 -0.27 7.54
CA GLY A 119 -22.72 -0.31 7.40
C GLY A 119 -22.05 -1.60 7.92
N SER A 120 -22.84 -2.54 8.49
CA SER A 120 -22.30 -3.87 8.83
C SER A 120 -21.86 -4.61 7.58
N ASN A 121 -20.80 -5.42 7.70
CA ASN A 121 -20.33 -6.23 6.56
C ASN A 121 -19.93 -7.63 6.99
N CYS A 122 -19.93 -8.54 6.00
CA CYS A 122 -19.40 -9.89 6.13
C CYS A 122 -18.66 -10.20 4.83
N ILE A 123 -17.36 -10.47 4.92
CA ILE A 123 -16.48 -10.63 3.76
C ILE A 123 -15.77 -11.97 3.84
N ALA A 124 -15.76 -12.70 2.73
CA ALA A 124 -14.95 -13.90 2.53
C ALA A 124 -14.06 -13.71 1.31
N VAL A 125 -12.80 -14.13 1.39
CA VAL A 125 -11.84 -14.03 0.30
C VAL A 125 -11.27 -15.40 -0.03
N HIS A 126 -11.37 -15.78 -1.31
CA HIS A 126 -10.62 -16.91 -1.87
C HIS A 126 -9.39 -16.34 -2.59
N PRO A 127 -8.17 -16.61 -2.13
CA PRO A 127 -6.97 -15.99 -2.69
C PRO A 127 -6.63 -16.47 -4.10
N GLY A 128 -7.08 -17.64 -4.51
CA GLY A 128 -6.87 -18.21 -5.85
C GLY A 128 -5.41 -18.18 -6.27
N ALA A 129 -5.16 -17.80 -7.51
CA ALA A 129 -3.85 -17.77 -8.14
C ALA A 129 -2.82 -16.88 -7.42
N ASN A 130 -3.24 -15.94 -6.56
CA ASN A 130 -2.31 -15.14 -5.76
C ASN A 130 -1.38 -15.99 -4.88
N ARG A 131 -1.85 -17.14 -4.41
CA ARG A 131 -1.06 -18.06 -3.57
C ARG A 131 -0.16 -19.01 -4.36
N LEU A 132 -0.26 -19.01 -5.69
CA LEU A 132 0.53 -19.88 -6.56
C LEU A 132 1.82 -19.24 -7.07
N LEU A 133 2.04 -17.95 -6.76
CA LEU A 133 3.33 -17.32 -7.03
C LEU A 133 4.42 -17.99 -6.22
N THR A 134 5.60 -18.13 -6.83
CA THR A 134 6.76 -18.80 -6.24
C THR A 134 7.98 -17.87 -6.21
N ALA A 135 9.03 -18.26 -5.51
CA ALA A 135 10.30 -17.57 -5.56
C ALA A 135 10.88 -17.46 -6.99
N ALA A 136 10.61 -18.46 -7.85
CA ALA A 136 11.05 -18.41 -9.23
C ALA A 136 10.40 -17.29 -10.06
N HIS A 137 9.14 -16.91 -9.76
CA HIS A 137 8.50 -15.78 -10.40
C HIS A 137 9.16 -14.45 -9.98
N ALA A 138 9.52 -14.29 -8.70
CA ALA A 138 10.27 -13.13 -8.24
C ALA A 138 11.68 -13.09 -8.86
N GLU A 139 12.33 -14.24 -8.97
CA GLU A 139 13.64 -14.36 -9.61
C GLU A 139 13.59 -14.00 -11.12
N ALA A 140 12.54 -14.39 -11.83
CA ALA A 140 12.32 -13.99 -13.21
C ALA A 140 12.12 -12.47 -13.36
N ALA A 141 11.64 -11.79 -12.33
CA ALA A 141 11.50 -10.33 -12.28
C ALA A 141 12.72 -9.60 -11.69
N ARG A 142 13.84 -10.32 -11.41
CA ARG A 142 15.05 -9.78 -10.76
C ARG A 142 15.48 -8.43 -11.33
N GLY A 143 15.58 -8.32 -12.64
CA GLY A 143 16.04 -7.09 -13.30
C GLY A 143 15.14 -5.87 -13.01
N ALA A 144 13.81 -6.06 -12.94
CA ALA A 144 12.86 -5.01 -12.58
C ALA A 144 12.95 -4.65 -11.08
N ILE A 145 13.11 -5.65 -10.21
CA ILE A 145 13.30 -5.45 -8.76
C ILE A 145 14.58 -4.65 -8.49
N GLU A 146 15.71 -5.03 -9.12
CA GLU A 146 16.99 -4.35 -8.96
C GLU A 146 17.03 -2.93 -9.54
N ALA A 147 16.19 -2.65 -10.55
CA ALA A 147 16.06 -1.32 -11.16
C ALA A 147 15.09 -0.41 -10.41
N ALA A 148 14.30 -0.94 -9.46
CA ALA A 148 13.36 -0.17 -8.66
C ALA A 148 14.10 0.68 -7.61
N ARG A 149 13.46 1.79 -7.21
CA ARG A 149 13.89 2.62 -6.08
C ARG A 149 13.12 2.29 -4.79
N LEU A 150 12.08 1.47 -4.91
CA LEU A 150 11.28 0.95 -3.81
C LEU A 150 10.62 -0.36 -4.24
N VAL A 151 10.64 -1.36 -3.35
CA VAL A 151 9.87 -2.61 -3.51
C VAL A 151 8.78 -2.64 -2.44
N TYR A 152 7.53 -2.77 -2.87
CA TYR A 152 6.37 -2.91 -2.00
C TYR A 152 5.90 -4.35 -1.94
N GLY A 153 5.54 -4.85 -0.75
CA GLY A 153 4.97 -6.17 -0.52
C GLY A 153 3.82 -6.14 0.49
N GLN A 154 2.97 -7.17 0.43
CA GLN A 154 1.83 -7.38 1.32
C GLN A 154 1.52 -8.89 1.44
N PHE A 155 0.55 -9.30 2.29
CA PHE A 155 0.33 -10.70 2.63
C PHE A 155 -0.89 -11.36 1.98
N GLU A 156 -1.55 -10.70 1.06
CA GLU A 156 -2.61 -11.30 0.24
C GLU A 156 -2.05 -12.06 -0.99
N THR A 157 -0.73 -12.13 -1.13
CA THR A 157 -0.01 -12.94 -2.11
C THR A 157 0.82 -14.05 -1.45
N ALA A 158 1.55 -14.85 -2.24
CA ALA A 158 2.39 -15.92 -1.70
C ALA A 158 3.62 -15.34 -0.99
N LEU A 159 3.79 -15.63 0.31
CA LEU A 159 4.91 -15.10 1.10
C LEU A 159 6.28 -15.47 0.53
N VAL A 160 6.42 -16.67 -0.05
CA VAL A 160 7.69 -17.10 -0.67
C VAL A 160 8.12 -16.20 -1.83
N ALA A 161 7.17 -15.60 -2.56
CA ALA A 161 7.48 -14.65 -3.61
C ALA A 161 7.86 -13.27 -3.02
N VAL A 162 7.19 -12.84 -1.93
CA VAL A 162 7.54 -11.60 -1.22
C VAL A 162 8.93 -11.69 -0.62
N GLU A 163 9.24 -12.80 0.06
CA GLU A 163 10.55 -13.06 0.66
C GLU A 163 11.66 -13.04 -0.39
N ALA A 164 11.47 -13.74 -1.52
CA ALA A 164 12.44 -13.76 -2.60
C ALA A 164 12.68 -12.36 -3.22
N ALA A 165 11.61 -11.59 -3.46
CA ALA A 165 11.73 -10.25 -4.00
C ALA A 165 12.42 -9.28 -3.02
N PHE A 166 12.12 -9.38 -1.72
CA PHE A 166 12.77 -8.56 -0.70
C PHE A 166 14.25 -8.93 -0.52
N ALA A 167 14.60 -10.21 -0.62
CA ALA A 167 16.01 -10.64 -0.62
C ALA A 167 16.78 -10.08 -1.83
N ILE A 168 16.18 -10.09 -3.02
CA ILE A 168 16.76 -9.48 -4.23
C ILE A 168 16.96 -7.97 -4.02
N ALA A 169 15.93 -7.27 -3.52
CA ALA A 169 15.99 -5.84 -3.23
C ALA A 169 17.10 -5.52 -2.22
N GLN A 170 17.18 -6.27 -1.12
CA GLN A 170 18.19 -6.11 -0.08
C GLN A 170 19.60 -6.27 -0.63
N ALA A 171 19.85 -7.28 -1.47
CA ALA A 171 21.16 -7.53 -2.08
C ALA A 171 21.65 -6.36 -2.96
N ARG A 172 20.73 -5.52 -3.45
CA ARG A 172 21.02 -4.31 -4.25
C ARG A 172 20.89 -3.01 -3.48
N GLY A 173 20.56 -3.07 -2.19
CA GLY A 173 20.33 -1.88 -1.37
C GLY A 173 19.06 -1.12 -1.76
N VAL A 174 18.08 -1.76 -2.40
CA VAL A 174 16.78 -1.17 -2.72
C VAL A 174 15.90 -1.22 -1.47
N PRO A 175 15.36 -0.08 -1.01
CA PRO A 175 14.48 -0.08 0.16
C PRO A 175 13.20 -0.88 -0.09
N THR A 176 12.73 -1.55 0.97
CA THR A 176 11.51 -2.35 0.96
C THR A 176 10.47 -1.76 1.89
N LEU A 177 9.21 -1.84 1.48
CA LEU A 177 8.04 -1.42 2.24
C LEU A 177 7.06 -2.58 2.33
N LEU A 178 6.78 -3.03 3.54
CA LEU A 178 5.89 -4.14 3.81
C LEU A 178 4.61 -3.66 4.52
N ASN A 179 3.45 -4.02 3.95
CA ASN A 179 2.18 -4.00 4.67
C ASN A 179 1.78 -5.44 5.01
N PRO A 180 2.08 -5.96 6.21
CA PRO A 180 1.83 -7.36 6.58
C PRO A 180 0.34 -7.62 6.87
N SER A 181 -0.52 -7.30 5.91
CA SER A 181 -1.99 -7.41 5.99
C SER A 181 -2.50 -8.46 4.99
N PRO A 182 -3.41 -9.40 5.40
CA PRO A 182 -3.81 -9.67 6.79
C PRO A 182 -2.63 -10.18 7.62
N TRP A 183 -2.62 -9.84 8.90
CA TRP A 183 -1.50 -10.21 9.78
C TRP A 183 -1.26 -11.71 9.85
N GLN A 184 -0.03 -12.10 9.68
CA GLN A 184 0.54 -13.39 10.01
C GLN A 184 2.02 -13.20 10.34
N ALA A 185 2.58 -14.04 11.18
CA ALA A 185 3.99 -13.94 11.57
C ALA A 185 4.90 -14.17 10.35
N PRO A 186 5.68 -13.17 9.90
CA PRO A 186 6.55 -13.34 8.74
C PRO A 186 7.81 -14.15 9.08
N PRO A 187 8.39 -14.85 8.08
CA PRO A 187 9.68 -15.51 8.23
C PRO A 187 10.78 -14.54 8.66
N GLU A 188 11.80 -15.04 9.35
CA GLU A 188 12.94 -14.23 9.81
C GLU A 188 13.66 -13.54 8.65
N ALA A 189 13.87 -14.24 7.53
CA ALA A 189 14.52 -13.69 6.35
C ALA A 189 13.75 -12.49 5.78
N LEU A 190 12.40 -12.54 5.75
CA LEU A 190 11.59 -11.41 5.32
C LEU A 190 11.71 -10.23 6.28
N ARG A 191 11.71 -10.47 7.60
CA ARG A 191 11.91 -9.42 8.60
C ARG A 191 13.27 -8.75 8.47
N ALA A 192 14.32 -9.55 8.23
CA ALA A 192 15.69 -9.07 8.02
C ALA A 192 15.89 -8.29 6.70
N ALA A 193 14.95 -8.39 5.75
CA ALA A 193 14.99 -7.68 4.48
C ALA A 193 13.96 -6.54 4.39
N THR A 194 13.26 -6.20 5.48
CA THR A 194 12.21 -5.18 5.49
C THR A 194 12.71 -3.87 6.10
N HIS A 195 12.68 -2.76 5.33
CA HIS A 195 13.12 -1.45 5.80
C HIS A 195 12.00 -0.62 6.43
N THR A 196 10.79 -0.73 5.91
CA THR A 196 9.62 -0.01 6.42
C THR A 196 8.47 -0.98 6.61
N VAL A 197 7.79 -0.90 7.75
CA VAL A 197 6.55 -1.66 8.04
C VAL A 197 5.41 -0.67 8.21
N ILE A 198 4.31 -0.88 7.49
CA ILE A 198 3.06 -0.12 7.65
C ILE A 198 1.97 -1.08 8.12
N VAL A 199 1.32 -0.77 9.22
CA VAL A 199 0.21 -1.54 9.82
C VAL A 199 -0.92 -0.62 10.25
N ASN A 200 -2.12 -1.16 10.40
CA ASN A 200 -3.21 -0.48 11.08
C ASN A 200 -3.19 -0.73 12.60
N GLU A 201 -4.12 -0.14 13.33
CA GLU A 201 -4.24 -0.27 14.78
C GLU A 201 -4.39 -1.71 15.24
N VAL A 202 -5.15 -2.51 14.50
CA VAL A 202 -5.42 -3.92 14.85
C VAL A 202 -4.16 -4.76 14.62
N GLU A 203 -3.54 -4.61 13.47
CA GLU A 203 -2.32 -5.33 13.10
C GLU A 203 -1.12 -4.93 13.97
N ALA A 204 -1.09 -3.68 14.46
CA ALA A 204 -0.05 -3.19 15.35
C ALA A 204 -0.03 -3.95 16.69
N VAL A 205 -1.19 -4.39 17.18
CA VAL A 205 -1.29 -5.17 18.43
C VAL A 205 -0.50 -6.48 18.29
N ASP A 206 -0.71 -7.21 17.19
CA ASP A 206 -0.03 -8.48 16.95
C ASP A 206 1.45 -8.27 16.60
N LEU A 207 1.74 -7.30 15.72
CA LEU A 207 3.11 -6.98 15.30
C LEU A 207 4.03 -6.65 16.49
N LEU A 208 3.52 -5.84 17.42
CA LEU A 208 4.24 -5.32 18.57
C LEU A 208 4.04 -6.16 19.84
N ALA A 209 3.27 -7.24 19.76
CA ALA A 209 2.88 -8.07 20.91
C ALA A 209 2.32 -7.24 22.09
N LEU A 210 1.45 -6.28 21.77
CA LEU A 210 0.88 -5.40 22.79
C LEU A 210 -0.09 -6.18 23.69
N PRO A 211 -0.07 -5.92 25.01
CA PRO A 211 -0.93 -6.64 25.94
C PRO A 211 -2.42 -6.28 25.83
N GLN A 212 -2.73 -5.17 25.17
CA GLN A 212 -4.08 -4.64 25.00
C GLN A 212 -4.21 -3.92 23.64
N PRO A 213 -5.40 -3.81 23.08
CA PRO A 213 -5.67 -2.93 21.94
C PRO A 213 -5.22 -1.49 22.22
N LEU A 214 -4.88 -0.77 21.16
CA LEU A 214 -4.62 0.66 21.27
C LEU A 214 -5.89 1.38 21.76
N ASP A 215 -5.74 2.40 22.58
CA ASP A 215 -6.86 3.06 23.29
C ASP A 215 -7.67 4.02 22.42
N GLY A 216 -7.45 4.02 21.10
CA GLY A 216 -8.15 4.88 20.14
C GLY A 216 -7.71 6.34 20.18
N THR A 217 -6.79 6.75 21.07
CA THR A 217 -6.23 8.11 21.08
C THR A 217 -4.83 8.14 20.50
N PRO A 218 -4.47 9.19 19.73
CA PRO A 218 -3.11 9.30 19.19
C PRO A 218 -2.02 9.28 20.27
N GLN A 219 -2.28 9.85 21.45
CA GLN A 219 -1.32 9.92 22.55
C GLN A 219 -1.14 8.56 23.22
N GLY A 220 -2.22 7.82 23.49
CA GLY A 220 -2.17 6.49 24.07
C GLY A 220 -1.53 5.49 23.13
N ALA A 221 -1.94 5.51 21.85
CA ALA A 221 -1.32 4.71 20.79
C ALA A 221 0.20 5.00 20.68
N ALA A 222 0.59 6.28 20.71
CA ALA A 222 1.99 6.67 20.64
C ALA A 222 2.82 6.14 21.81
N ARG A 223 2.29 6.19 23.04
CA ARG A 223 2.96 5.63 24.24
C ARG A 223 3.11 4.11 24.14
N ALA A 224 2.06 3.42 23.72
CA ALA A 224 2.10 1.96 23.55
C ALA A 224 3.12 1.54 22.49
N VAL A 225 3.12 2.20 21.32
CA VAL A 225 4.10 1.96 20.26
C VAL A 225 5.52 2.27 20.76
N ALA A 226 5.75 3.43 21.39
CA ALA A 226 7.07 3.83 21.89
C ALA A 226 7.65 2.79 22.86
N ALA A 227 6.84 2.26 23.77
CA ALA A 227 7.27 1.23 24.73
C ALA A 227 7.67 -0.09 24.05
N ALA A 228 7.12 -0.39 22.86
CA ALA A 228 7.37 -1.63 22.11
C ALA A 228 8.53 -1.53 21.10
N LEU A 229 9.04 -0.32 20.79
CA LEU A 229 10.01 -0.12 19.71
C LEU A 229 11.32 -0.89 19.90
N ALA A 230 11.80 -1.06 21.11
CA ALA A 230 13.01 -1.84 21.36
C ALA A 230 12.81 -3.32 21.00
N GLY A 231 11.67 -3.90 21.40
CA GLY A 231 11.28 -5.25 21.03
C GLY A 231 11.04 -5.40 19.53
N PHE A 232 10.38 -4.43 18.90
CA PHE A 232 10.21 -4.38 17.46
C PHE A 232 11.56 -4.43 16.73
N HIS A 233 12.50 -3.57 17.08
CA HIS A 233 13.82 -3.53 16.46
C HIS A 233 14.59 -4.84 16.62
N ALA A 234 14.49 -5.49 17.77
CA ALA A 234 15.12 -6.78 17.99
C ALA A 234 14.60 -7.89 17.05
N HIS A 235 13.30 -7.83 16.69
CA HIS A 235 12.66 -8.78 15.79
C HIS A 235 12.73 -8.39 14.29
N TRP A 236 12.90 -7.09 14.01
CA TRP A 236 12.97 -6.51 12.68
C TRP A 236 14.27 -5.70 12.50
N PRO A 237 15.44 -6.36 12.47
CA PRO A 237 16.75 -5.68 12.60
C PRO A 237 17.07 -4.74 11.42
N ALA A 238 16.48 -4.96 10.25
CA ALA A 238 16.64 -4.09 9.10
C ALA A 238 15.64 -2.91 9.07
N ALA A 239 14.59 -2.95 9.90
CA ALA A 239 13.56 -1.93 9.88
C ALA A 239 14.10 -0.60 10.43
N ARG A 240 13.99 0.41 9.57
CA ARG A 240 14.31 1.80 9.88
C ARG A 240 13.07 2.60 10.20
N ARG A 241 11.89 2.15 9.72
CA ARG A 241 10.62 2.86 9.91
C ARG A 241 9.50 1.90 10.26
N LEU A 242 8.73 2.29 11.26
CA LEU A 242 7.44 1.70 11.60
C LEU A 242 6.37 2.77 11.48
N VAL A 243 5.30 2.45 10.76
CA VAL A 243 4.14 3.34 10.57
C VAL A 243 2.90 2.62 11.06
N VAL A 244 2.11 3.29 11.89
CA VAL A 244 0.81 2.79 12.38
C VAL A 244 -0.27 3.76 11.96
N THR A 245 -1.19 3.33 11.10
CA THR A 245 -2.36 4.13 10.71
C THR A 245 -3.43 4.04 11.78
N LEU A 246 -4.04 5.19 12.13
CA LEU A 246 -5.02 5.37 13.21
C LEU A 246 -6.38 5.85 12.68
N GLY A 247 -6.76 5.43 11.46
CA GLY A 247 -8.02 5.82 10.83
C GLY A 247 -8.23 7.34 10.80
N GLU A 248 -9.31 7.80 11.41
CA GLU A 248 -9.66 9.22 11.48
C GLU A 248 -8.70 10.07 12.33
N HIS A 249 -7.83 9.43 13.09
CA HIS A 249 -6.81 10.10 13.90
C HIS A 249 -5.47 10.28 13.17
N GLY A 250 -5.34 9.79 11.93
CA GLY A 250 -4.15 9.95 11.09
C GLY A 250 -3.17 8.81 11.21
N ALA A 251 -1.88 9.10 11.43
CA ALA A 251 -0.85 8.08 11.50
C ALA A 251 0.28 8.45 12.45
N LEU A 252 0.84 7.44 13.10
CA LEU A 252 2.11 7.49 13.81
C LEU A 252 3.22 6.98 12.89
N GLY A 253 4.39 7.60 12.97
CA GLY A 253 5.60 7.10 12.36
C GLY A 253 6.75 7.10 13.35
N ALA A 254 7.49 6.01 13.41
CA ALA A 254 8.73 5.91 14.16
C ALA A 254 9.89 5.67 13.19
N GLU A 255 11.00 6.35 13.38
CA GLU A 255 12.22 6.23 12.56
C GLU A 255 13.42 5.95 13.47
N PHE A 256 14.19 4.93 13.10
CA PHE A 256 15.41 4.54 13.80
C PHE A 256 16.62 5.12 13.08
N ASP A 257 17.28 6.04 13.74
CA ASP A 257 18.51 6.69 13.26
C ASP A 257 19.45 6.97 14.45
N ASP A 258 20.76 6.93 14.23
CA ASP A 258 21.78 7.16 15.27
C ASP A 258 21.51 6.37 16.57
N GLU A 259 21.15 5.07 16.44
CA GLU A 259 20.87 4.14 17.54
C GLU A 259 19.69 4.54 18.44
N ARG A 260 18.80 5.40 17.98
CA ARG A 260 17.60 5.84 18.71
C ARG A 260 16.36 5.92 17.81
N TRP A 261 15.20 5.80 18.44
CA TRP A 261 13.92 6.03 17.82
C TRP A 261 13.46 7.49 18.00
N SER A 262 13.00 8.08 16.94
CA SER A 262 12.22 9.32 16.95
C SER A 262 10.81 9.02 16.44
N MET A 263 9.80 9.71 16.97
CA MET A 263 8.41 9.48 16.60
C MET A 263 7.70 10.75 16.21
N TRP A 264 6.74 10.60 15.29
CA TRP A 264 5.88 11.68 14.80
C TRP A 264 4.42 11.21 14.78
N HIS A 265 3.53 12.17 14.95
CA HIS A 265 2.11 12.01 14.67
C HIS A 265 1.70 13.00 13.57
N ALA A 266 1.17 12.47 12.47
CA ALA A 266 0.53 13.23 11.41
C ALA A 266 -1.00 13.10 11.56
N PRO A 267 -1.72 14.19 11.86
CA PRO A 267 -3.18 14.13 12.00
C PRO A 267 -3.84 13.83 10.65
N ALA A 268 -4.97 13.13 10.68
CA ALA A 268 -5.77 12.91 9.48
C ALA A 268 -6.33 14.21 8.94
N ARG A 269 -6.59 14.23 7.65
CA ARG A 269 -7.39 15.30 7.03
C ARG A 269 -8.86 15.10 7.38
N ALA A 270 -9.54 16.15 7.86
CA ALA A 270 -10.96 16.12 8.08
C ALA A 270 -11.71 15.98 6.75
N ILE A 271 -12.53 14.96 6.64
CA ILE A 271 -13.37 14.63 5.47
C ILE A 271 -14.73 14.14 5.92
N ASN A 272 -15.71 14.12 5.02
CA ASN A 272 -16.89 13.29 5.18
C ASN A 272 -16.57 11.93 4.57
N ALA A 273 -16.33 10.94 5.43
CA ALA A 273 -16.06 9.58 4.99
C ALA A 273 -17.31 8.98 4.33
N VAL A 274 -17.12 8.38 3.15
CA VAL A 274 -18.17 7.71 2.36
C VAL A 274 -17.94 6.20 2.37
N ASP A 275 -16.69 5.78 2.09
CA ASP A 275 -16.28 4.39 2.04
C ASP A 275 -14.79 4.30 2.42
N THR A 276 -14.48 3.54 3.47
CA THR A 276 -13.09 3.42 3.93
C THR A 276 -12.32 2.27 3.30
N LEU A 277 -12.97 1.48 2.43
CA LEU A 277 -12.31 0.37 1.73
C LEU A 277 -11.19 0.92 0.81
N GLY A 278 -10.00 0.36 0.91
CA GLY A 278 -8.82 0.80 0.14
C GLY A 278 -8.13 2.07 0.67
N ALA A 279 -8.64 2.72 1.75
CA ALA A 279 -7.97 3.90 2.32
C ALA A 279 -6.55 3.61 2.82
N GLY A 280 -6.31 2.42 3.37
CA GLY A 280 -4.98 1.96 3.76
C GLY A 280 -4.03 1.76 2.57
N ASP A 281 -4.55 1.31 1.43
CA ASP A 281 -3.78 1.17 0.19
C ASP A 281 -3.45 2.55 -0.40
N GLY A 282 -4.42 3.48 -0.35
CA GLY A 282 -4.21 4.89 -0.66
C GLY A 282 -3.11 5.51 0.22
N PHE A 283 -3.18 5.28 1.54
CA PHE A 283 -2.14 5.71 2.48
C PHE A 283 -0.76 5.16 2.09
N SER A 284 -0.66 3.84 1.87
CA SER A 284 0.59 3.18 1.49
C SER A 284 1.17 3.74 0.19
N SER A 285 0.30 4.10 -0.77
CA SER A 285 0.70 4.70 -2.05
C SER A 285 1.26 6.12 -1.89
N GLY A 286 0.56 6.97 -1.12
CA GLY A 286 1.04 8.33 -0.83
C GLY A 286 2.35 8.34 -0.04
N TYR A 287 2.46 7.44 0.93
CA TYR A 287 3.70 7.22 1.68
C TYR A 287 4.85 6.77 0.75
N ALA A 288 4.60 5.78 -0.10
CA ALA A 288 5.59 5.27 -1.06
C ALA A 288 6.03 6.34 -2.07
N LEU A 289 5.10 7.17 -2.57
CA LEU A 289 5.41 8.30 -3.44
C LEU A 289 6.40 9.26 -2.76
N ALA A 290 6.13 9.67 -1.53
CA ALA A 290 7.00 10.56 -0.77
C ALA A 290 8.41 9.95 -0.56
N VAL A 291 8.48 8.67 -0.20
CA VAL A 291 9.76 7.95 -0.08
C VAL A 291 10.52 7.94 -1.41
N LEU A 292 9.85 7.72 -2.53
CA LEU A 292 10.45 7.75 -3.87
C LEU A 292 10.94 9.14 -4.28
N GLN A 293 10.32 10.19 -3.75
CA GLN A 293 10.75 11.59 -3.93
C GLN A 293 11.92 11.98 -3.00
N GLY A 294 12.23 11.14 -2.01
CA GLY A 294 13.28 11.40 -1.03
C GLY A 294 12.82 12.22 0.17
N ASP A 295 11.51 12.30 0.40
CA ASP A 295 10.95 13.03 1.51
C ASP A 295 11.25 12.36 2.87
N ALA A 296 11.37 13.17 3.91
CA ALA A 296 11.50 12.71 5.28
C ALA A 296 10.19 12.08 5.80
N LEU A 297 10.28 11.25 6.84
CA LEU A 297 9.15 10.55 7.42
C LEU A 297 7.93 11.45 7.74
N PRO A 298 8.08 12.64 8.35
CA PRO A 298 6.93 13.53 8.61
C PRO A 298 6.12 13.88 7.36
N MET A 299 6.79 14.12 6.23
CA MET A 299 6.15 14.43 4.95
C MET A 299 5.53 13.17 4.35
N ALA A 300 6.20 12.01 4.44
CA ALA A 300 5.66 10.75 3.96
C ALA A 300 4.34 10.36 4.67
N LEU A 301 4.25 10.59 5.99
CA LEU A 301 3.01 10.41 6.75
C LEU A 301 1.89 11.36 6.26
N ALA A 302 2.23 12.61 5.99
CA ALA A 302 1.27 13.60 5.51
C ALA A 302 0.72 13.26 4.12
N TRP A 303 1.58 12.80 3.20
CA TRP A 303 1.16 12.29 1.88
C TRP A 303 0.31 11.04 1.98
N GLY A 304 0.68 10.10 2.87
CA GLY A 304 -0.13 8.93 3.17
C GLY A 304 -1.53 9.28 3.63
N ASN A 305 -1.66 10.18 4.63
CA ASN A 305 -2.95 10.65 5.12
C ASN A 305 -3.78 11.36 4.04
N LEU A 306 -3.13 12.15 3.15
CA LEU A 306 -3.83 12.84 2.06
C LEU A 306 -4.43 11.84 1.06
N CYS A 307 -3.65 10.83 0.63
CA CYS A 307 -4.13 9.81 -0.30
C CYS A 307 -5.19 8.91 0.35
N GLY A 308 -5.00 8.50 1.61
CA GLY A 308 -6.01 7.75 2.36
C GLY A 308 -7.33 8.49 2.51
N ALA A 309 -7.27 9.80 2.82
CA ALA A 309 -8.45 10.65 2.90
C ALA A 309 -9.14 10.83 1.54
N HIS A 310 -8.37 10.89 0.43
CA HIS A 310 -8.93 10.96 -0.92
C HIS A 310 -9.80 9.74 -1.23
N VAL A 311 -9.30 8.54 -0.90
CA VAL A 311 -10.04 7.28 -1.07
C VAL A 311 -11.26 7.27 -0.16
N ALA A 312 -11.10 7.53 1.13
CA ALA A 312 -12.18 7.44 2.11
C ALA A 312 -13.35 8.41 1.85
N ALA A 313 -13.14 9.48 1.07
CA ALA A 313 -14.17 10.44 0.68
C ALA A 313 -14.97 10.01 -0.57
N ARG A 314 -14.73 8.81 -1.13
CA ARG A 314 -15.31 8.34 -2.40
C ARG A 314 -15.81 6.91 -2.27
N THR A 315 -16.74 6.53 -3.16
CA THR A 315 -17.22 5.14 -3.26
C THR A 315 -16.35 4.34 -4.22
N GLY A 316 -16.15 3.06 -3.93
CA GLY A 316 -15.36 2.12 -4.73
C GLY A 316 -13.88 2.12 -4.35
N VAL A 317 -13.12 1.16 -4.87
CA VAL A 317 -11.70 1.01 -4.54
C VAL A 317 -10.83 1.58 -5.64
N ILE A 318 -10.80 0.96 -6.82
CA ILE A 318 -9.93 1.41 -7.94
C ILE A 318 -10.31 2.80 -8.41
N ASP A 319 -11.62 3.09 -8.52
CA ASP A 319 -12.10 4.39 -9.01
C ASP A 319 -11.90 5.51 -7.99
N ALA A 320 -11.82 5.17 -6.70
CA ALA A 320 -11.53 6.10 -5.62
C ALA A 320 -10.04 6.44 -5.46
N LEU A 321 -9.13 5.68 -6.08
CA LEU A 321 -7.68 5.94 -5.98
C LEU A 321 -7.33 7.30 -6.60
N PRO A 322 -6.50 8.10 -5.92
CA PRO A 322 -6.09 9.40 -6.43
C PRO A 322 -5.22 9.31 -7.69
N ASP A 323 -5.33 10.33 -8.51
CA ASP A 323 -4.35 10.69 -9.52
C ASP A 323 -3.66 12.02 -9.15
N ALA A 324 -2.69 12.43 -9.95
CA ALA A 324 -1.94 13.65 -9.70
C ALA A 324 -2.84 14.90 -9.67
N GLN A 325 -3.88 14.96 -10.51
CA GLN A 325 -4.81 16.09 -10.59
C GLN A 325 -5.71 16.14 -9.35
N GLY A 326 -6.24 14.99 -8.92
CA GLY A 326 -7.07 14.87 -7.73
C GLY A 326 -6.32 15.26 -6.46
N LEU A 327 -5.04 14.85 -6.33
CA LEU A 327 -4.21 15.28 -5.21
C LEU A 327 -3.89 16.78 -5.26
N ALA A 328 -3.55 17.33 -6.42
CA ALA A 328 -3.31 18.76 -6.56
C ALA A 328 -4.53 19.59 -6.12
N ALA A 329 -5.73 19.20 -6.55
CA ALA A 329 -6.98 19.85 -6.12
C ALA A 329 -7.21 19.78 -4.61
N MET A 330 -6.86 18.65 -3.96
CA MET A 330 -6.95 18.55 -2.50
C MET A 330 -5.95 19.45 -1.79
N ILE A 331 -4.72 19.58 -2.31
CA ILE A 331 -3.68 20.46 -1.74
C ILE A 331 -4.07 21.92 -1.88
N GLU A 332 -4.66 22.31 -3.00
CA GLU A 332 -5.16 23.69 -3.22
C GLU A 332 -6.27 24.04 -2.21
N GLN A 333 -7.15 23.10 -1.88
CA GLN A 333 -8.20 23.33 -0.88
C GLN A 333 -7.63 23.47 0.54
N ALA A 334 -6.68 22.65 0.91
CA ALA A 334 -5.91 22.76 2.14
C ALA A 334 -4.61 21.95 2.02
N PRO A 335 -3.44 22.51 2.38
CA PRO A 335 -2.20 21.77 2.39
C PRO A 335 -2.27 20.59 3.38
N PRO A 336 -1.45 19.53 3.18
CA PRO A 336 -1.34 18.45 4.15
C PRO A 336 -0.95 18.99 5.53
N ALA A 337 -1.60 18.46 6.58
CA ALA A 337 -1.24 18.84 7.94
C ALA A 337 0.18 18.38 8.28
N ALA A 338 1.00 19.27 8.83
CA ALA A 338 2.35 18.94 9.24
C ALA A 338 2.35 17.91 10.39
N ALA A 339 3.17 16.88 10.25
CA ALA A 339 3.40 15.95 11.35
C ALA A 339 4.16 16.64 12.49
N ARG A 340 3.83 16.27 13.73
CA ARG A 340 4.47 16.79 14.95
C ARG A 340 5.36 15.72 15.55
N GLN A 341 6.58 16.09 15.89
CA GLN A 341 7.45 15.19 16.64
C GLN A 341 6.90 15.00 18.06
N LEU A 342 6.94 13.76 18.50
CA LEU A 342 6.50 13.38 19.84
C LEU A 342 7.71 13.25 20.76
N THR A 343 7.59 13.80 21.97
CA THR A 343 8.56 13.65 23.03
C THR A 343 7.91 12.87 24.17
N PHE A 344 8.59 11.85 24.67
CA PHE A 344 8.15 11.07 25.82
C PHE A 344 9.06 11.42 27.00
N GLU A 345 8.47 11.95 28.07
CA GLU A 345 9.13 12.17 29.35
C GLU A 345 9.25 10.86 30.15
#